data_ba1aa524bcda411ec28cce0f66627160
#
_entry.id   ba1aa524bcda411ec28cce0f66627160
#
_cell.length_a   1.000
_cell.length_b   1.000
_cell.length_c   1.000
_cell.angle_alpha   90.00
_cell.angle_beta   90.00
_cell.angle_gamma   90.00
#
_symmetry.space_group_name_H-M   'P 1'
#
loop_
_entity.id
_entity.type
_entity.pdbx_description
1 polymer ?
#
loop_
_entity_poly.entity_id
_entity_poly.type
_entity_poly.pdbx_seq_one_letter_code
_entity_poly.pdbx_strand_id
1 'polypeptide(L)'
;IDMPGHMHTAGSLYANESCFPQQEAPMNISSPVCPGKESALEFCKNVYDEIFRLFPSEYVHLGADEVSKKNWEKCSDCQKRMKVNNLKTEEELQSWFIHQMEQYFNENGKRLIGWDEILQGGVSPTATVMWWQSYEKEVVKKSIARGNSVILCPNYDFYLDYSELGQSTRLSCESVSLWDSLIDSQSEQILGVE
;
A
#
# COMPACT_ATOMS: atom_id res chain seq x y z
N ILE A 1 -5.24 -2.45 8.17
CA ILE A 1 -3.82 -2.41 8.60
C ILE A 1 -3.03 -1.88 7.43
N ASP A 2 -2.03 -1.10 7.72
CA ASP A 2 -1.25 -0.41 6.72
C ASP A 2 0.24 -0.66 6.93
N MET A 3 0.93 -1.17 5.88
CA MET A 3 2.35 -1.52 5.90
C MET A 3 2.97 -1.29 4.52
N PRO A 4 4.22 -0.88 4.44
CA PRO A 4 5.17 -0.62 5.52
C PRO A 4 5.06 0.79 6.13
N GLY A 5 4.22 1.66 5.56
CA GLY A 5 3.91 3.01 6.05
C GLY A 5 2.95 3.02 7.23
N HIS A 6 2.56 4.22 7.66
CA HIS A 6 1.56 4.47 8.71
C HIS A 6 1.75 3.70 10.03
N MET A 7 2.99 3.29 10.33
CA MET A 7 3.35 2.39 11.43
C MET A 7 3.71 3.12 12.73
N HIS A 8 3.41 4.42 12.88
CA HIS A 8 3.87 5.21 14.03
C HIS A 8 3.37 4.66 15.37
N THR A 9 2.14 4.16 15.46
CA THR A 9 1.60 3.56 16.68
C THR A 9 2.34 2.26 17.02
N ALA A 10 2.52 1.39 16.04
CA ALA A 10 3.29 0.16 16.22
C ALA A 10 4.77 0.49 16.51
N GLY A 11 5.35 1.46 15.83
CA GLY A 11 6.73 1.88 16.04
C GLY A 11 7.00 2.42 17.44
N SER A 12 6.02 3.02 18.11
CA SER A 12 6.16 3.44 19.51
C SER A 12 6.26 2.26 20.48
N LEU A 13 5.62 1.13 20.16
CA LEU A 13 5.62 -0.10 20.97
C LEU A 13 6.71 -1.09 20.52
N TYR A 14 7.03 -1.11 19.24
CA TYR A 14 7.94 -2.04 18.59
C TYR A 14 9.06 -1.29 17.87
N ALA A 15 9.68 -0.33 18.57
CA ALA A 15 10.70 0.54 18.00
C ALA A 15 11.89 -0.20 17.37
N ASN A 16 12.17 -1.43 17.81
CA ASN A 16 13.23 -2.27 17.24
C ASN A 16 13.01 -2.61 15.76
N GLU A 17 11.77 -2.56 15.29
CA GLU A 17 11.42 -2.84 13.90
C GLU A 17 11.54 -1.61 12.99
N SER A 18 11.86 -0.44 13.56
CA SER A 18 12.20 0.76 12.81
C SER A 18 13.67 0.80 12.40
N CYS A 19 14.03 1.69 11.47
CA CYS A 19 15.41 1.89 11.04
C CYS A 19 16.30 2.45 12.16
N PHE A 20 15.77 3.34 12.98
CA PHE A 20 16.51 4.07 14.02
C PHE A 20 15.74 4.08 15.35
N PRO A 21 15.66 2.96 16.06
CA PRO A 21 14.79 2.79 17.23
C PRO A 21 15.06 3.77 18.37
N GLN A 22 16.28 4.31 18.48
CA GLN A 22 16.68 5.25 19.55
C GLN A 22 16.46 6.73 19.20
N GLN A 23 16.13 7.03 17.94
CA GLN A 23 16.04 8.41 17.44
C GLN A 23 14.64 8.82 17.04
N GLU A 24 13.70 7.86 16.99
CA GLU A 24 12.39 8.06 16.40
C GLU A 24 11.30 8.26 17.45
N ALA A 25 11.45 9.30 18.28
CA ALA A 25 10.31 9.75 19.07
C ALA A 25 10.19 11.29 18.97
N PRO A 26 9.02 11.82 18.60
CA PRO A 26 7.84 11.11 18.14
C PRO A 26 7.96 10.68 16.67
N MET A 27 7.56 9.47 16.36
CA MET A 27 7.50 8.99 14.97
C MET A 27 6.48 9.81 14.17
N ASN A 28 6.85 10.14 12.96
CA ASN A 28 5.95 10.75 12.00
C ASN A 28 4.88 9.71 11.59
N ILE A 29 3.69 10.16 11.24
CA ILE A 29 2.59 9.32 10.78
C ILE A 29 2.98 8.41 9.60
N SER A 30 3.92 8.86 8.78
CA SER A 30 4.45 8.12 7.64
C SER A 30 5.71 7.29 7.93
N SER A 31 6.15 7.19 9.20
CA SER A 31 7.34 6.38 9.54
C SER A 31 7.13 4.91 9.23
N PRO A 32 7.90 4.33 8.31
CA PRO A 32 7.73 2.94 7.91
C PRO A 32 8.52 1.99 8.81
N VAL A 33 8.17 0.71 8.79
CA VAL A 33 9.05 -0.36 9.30
C VAL A 33 10.36 -0.40 8.50
N CYS A 34 11.35 -1.11 9.04
CA CYS A 34 12.63 -1.28 8.38
C CYS A 34 12.64 -2.56 7.50
N PRO A 35 12.48 -2.48 6.18
CA PRO A 35 12.50 -3.67 5.32
C PRO A 35 13.90 -4.30 5.22
N GLY A 36 14.91 -3.66 5.76
CA GLY A 36 16.26 -4.22 5.87
C GLY A 36 16.39 -5.32 6.92
N LYS A 37 15.53 -5.29 7.95
CA LYS A 37 15.56 -6.25 9.07
C LYS A 37 14.66 -7.45 8.82
N GLU A 38 15.14 -8.66 9.10
CA GLU A 38 14.30 -9.86 9.07
C GLU A 38 13.23 -9.82 10.18
N SER A 39 13.58 -9.30 11.36
CA SER A 39 12.63 -9.17 12.48
C SER A 39 11.43 -8.31 12.11
N ALA A 40 11.63 -7.25 11.31
CA ALA A 40 10.54 -6.40 10.84
C ALA A 40 9.59 -7.12 9.88
N LEU A 41 10.14 -7.95 8.98
CA LEU A 41 9.32 -8.81 8.11
C LEU A 41 8.54 -9.85 8.91
N GLU A 42 9.19 -10.49 9.86
CA GLU A 42 8.57 -11.47 10.74
C GLU A 42 7.46 -10.83 11.60
N PHE A 43 7.72 -9.64 12.14
CA PHE A 43 6.71 -8.85 12.83
C PHE A 43 5.48 -8.59 11.95
N CYS A 44 5.68 -8.13 10.70
CA CYS A 44 4.58 -7.89 9.77
C CYS A 44 3.78 -9.17 9.49
N LYS A 45 4.46 -10.31 9.27
CA LYS A 45 3.83 -11.60 9.04
C LYS A 45 2.99 -12.04 10.26
N ASN A 46 3.55 -11.93 11.46
CA ASN A 46 2.85 -12.29 12.69
C ASN A 46 1.58 -11.45 12.92
N VAL A 47 1.62 -10.16 12.56
CA VAL A 47 0.42 -9.31 12.58
C VAL A 47 -0.64 -9.83 11.60
N TYR A 48 -0.23 -10.21 10.39
CA TYR A 48 -1.16 -10.73 9.39
C TYR A 48 -1.66 -12.14 9.72
N ASP A 49 -0.90 -12.98 10.41
CA ASP A 49 -1.40 -14.26 10.94
C ASP A 49 -2.61 -14.07 11.84
N GLU A 50 -2.54 -13.05 12.70
CA GLU A 50 -3.68 -12.72 13.57
C GLU A 50 -4.87 -12.19 12.76
N ILE A 51 -4.61 -11.35 11.74
CA ILE A 51 -5.65 -10.86 10.84
C ILE A 51 -6.31 -12.01 10.07
N PHE A 52 -5.54 -12.94 9.52
CA PHE A 52 -6.06 -14.10 8.79
C PHE A 52 -6.93 -14.99 9.68
N ARG A 53 -6.56 -15.12 10.97
CA ARG A 53 -7.33 -15.88 11.95
C ARG A 53 -8.65 -15.20 12.31
N LEU A 54 -8.65 -13.86 12.44
CA LEU A 54 -9.84 -13.09 12.85
C LEU A 54 -10.80 -12.82 11.70
N PHE A 55 -10.30 -12.66 10.48
CA PHE A 55 -11.10 -12.30 9.31
C PHE A 55 -11.00 -13.36 8.22
N PRO A 56 -12.11 -14.05 7.90
CA PRO A 56 -12.10 -15.18 6.98
C PRO A 56 -12.01 -14.77 5.51
N SER A 57 -12.01 -13.46 5.20
CA SER A 57 -11.91 -12.95 3.82
C SER A 57 -10.70 -13.53 3.08
N GLU A 58 -10.89 -13.87 1.81
CA GLU A 58 -9.80 -14.17 0.88
C GLU A 58 -8.95 -12.93 0.61
N TYR A 59 -9.57 -11.75 0.57
CA TYR A 59 -8.91 -10.47 0.27
C TYR A 59 -8.45 -9.79 1.55
N VAL A 60 -7.20 -9.33 1.56
CA VAL A 60 -6.58 -8.66 2.70
C VAL A 60 -5.81 -7.45 2.24
N HIS A 61 -6.10 -6.29 2.84
CA HIS A 61 -5.46 -5.03 2.49
C HIS A 61 -4.10 -4.90 3.19
N LEU A 62 -3.05 -4.58 2.41
CA LEU A 62 -1.70 -4.33 2.90
C LEU A 62 -1.46 -2.84 3.22
N GLY A 63 -2.14 -1.92 2.54
CA GLY A 63 -1.83 -0.50 2.53
C GLY A 63 -0.84 -0.14 1.44
N ALA A 64 0.39 0.17 1.83
CA ALA A 64 1.55 0.50 1.00
C ALA A 64 1.59 1.93 0.42
N ASP A 65 0.70 2.82 0.89
CA ASP A 65 0.65 4.22 0.53
C ASP A 65 1.60 5.09 1.36
N GLU A 66 1.91 6.27 0.83
CA GLU A 66 2.59 7.39 1.50
C GLU A 66 3.88 7.03 2.26
N VAL A 67 4.61 6.04 1.79
CA VAL A 67 5.81 5.52 2.46
C VAL A 67 6.97 6.51 2.37
N SER A 68 7.36 7.08 3.51
CA SER A 68 8.56 7.92 3.60
C SER A 68 9.84 7.07 3.55
N LYS A 69 10.67 7.31 2.56
CA LYS A 69 11.91 6.54 2.33
C LYS A 69 13.16 7.17 2.96
N LYS A 70 13.03 8.35 3.58
CA LYS A 70 14.16 9.13 4.13
C LYS A 70 15.02 8.36 5.15
N ASN A 71 14.40 7.49 5.93
CA ASN A 71 15.13 6.67 6.90
C ASN A 71 15.81 5.47 6.22
N TRP A 72 15.20 4.93 5.18
CA TRP A 72 15.77 3.80 4.43
C TRP A 72 17.07 4.18 3.71
N GLU A 73 17.14 5.40 3.16
CA GLU A 73 18.35 5.94 2.52
C GLU A 73 19.58 5.92 3.44
N LYS A 74 19.37 6.10 4.74
CA LYS A 74 20.43 6.20 5.74
C LYS A 74 20.63 4.95 6.57
N CYS A 75 19.71 4.00 6.46
CA CYS A 75 19.72 2.78 7.25
C CYS A 75 20.68 1.73 6.65
N SER A 76 21.67 1.31 7.42
CA SER A 76 22.65 0.30 6.99
C SER A 76 22.01 -1.04 6.60
N ASP A 77 20.94 -1.46 7.32
CA ASP A 77 20.25 -2.71 7.05
C ASP A 77 19.46 -2.63 5.74
N CYS A 78 18.78 -1.49 5.49
CA CYS A 78 18.08 -1.25 4.22
C CYS A 78 19.06 -1.23 3.04
N GLN A 79 20.17 -0.50 3.16
CA GLN A 79 21.19 -0.43 2.11
C GLN A 79 21.85 -1.78 1.85
N LYS A 80 22.08 -2.58 2.90
CA LYS A 80 22.57 -3.96 2.76
C LYS A 80 21.55 -4.84 2.04
N ARG A 81 20.28 -4.75 2.39
CA ARG A 81 19.18 -5.48 1.73
C ARG A 81 19.11 -5.13 0.25
N MET A 82 19.14 -3.84 -0.07
CA MET A 82 19.16 -3.37 -1.46
C MET A 82 20.33 -3.96 -2.25
N LYS A 83 21.53 -3.90 -1.68
CA LYS A 83 22.73 -4.45 -2.33
C LYS A 83 22.62 -5.95 -2.60
N VAL A 84 22.14 -6.73 -1.63
CA VAL A 84 22.01 -8.19 -1.75
C VAL A 84 20.99 -8.56 -2.84
N ASN A 85 19.92 -7.79 -2.96
CA ASN A 85 18.84 -8.03 -3.92
C ASN A 85 19.00 -7.25 -5.24
N ASN A 86 20.15 -6.58 -5.46
CA ASN A 86 20.43 -5.75 -6.63
C ASN A 86 19.42 -4.61 -6.86
N LEU A 87 18.78 -4.12 -5.81
CA LEU A 87 17.86 -3.00 -5.85
C LEU A 87 18.64 -1.70 -5.97
N LYS A 88 18.13 -0.74 -6.75
CA LYS A 88 18.83 0.51 -7.07
C LYS A 88 18.26 1.72 -6.33
N THR A 89 16.98 1.66 -5.97
CA THR A 89 16.26 2.75 -5.32
C THR A 89 15.44 2.24 -4.14
N GLU A 90 15.05 3.14 -3.26
CA GLU A 90 14.19 2.81 -2.13
C GLU A 90 12.76 2.47 -2.56
N GLU A 91 12.33 2.92 -3.75
CA GLU A 91 11.09 2.46 -4.39
C GLU A 91 11.16 0.98 -4.73
N GLU A 92 12.31 0.53 -5.26
CA GLU A 92 12.52 -0.90 -5.52
C GLU A 92 12.58 -1.69 -4.21
N LEU A 93 13.07 -1.10 -3.12
CA LEU A 93 13.06 -1.73 -1.80
C LEU A 93 11.63 -1.86 -1.25
N GLN A 94 10.78 -0.83 -1.44
CA GLN A 94 9.36 -0.91 -1.11
C GLN A 94 8.67 -2.02 -1.91
N SER A 95 8.94 -2.09 -3.21
CA SER A 95 8.39 -3.13 -4.08
C SER A 95 8.83 -4.52 -3.65
N TRP A 96 10.11 -4.67 -3.28
CA TRP A 96 10.62 -5.91 -2.74
C TRP A 96 9.86 -6.32 -1.47
N PHE A 97 9.62 -5.39 -0.54
CA PHE A 97 8.83 -5.65 0.67
C PHE A 97 7.40 -6.10 0.32
N ILE A 98 6.74 -5.38 -0.58
CA ILE A 98 5.38 -5.72 -1.04
C ILE A 98 5.35 -7.14 -1.63
N HIS A 99 6.33 -7.51 -2.46
CA HIS A 99 6.43 -8.86 -3.02
C HIS A 99 6.61 -9.93 -1.93
N GLN A 100 7.39 -9.65 -0.87
CA GLN A 100 7.53 -10.59 0.24
C GLN A 100 6.19 -10.81 0.95
N MET A 101 5.42 -9.74 1.15
CA MET A 101 4.10 -9.82 1.79
C MET A 101 3.07 -10.47 0.86
N GLU A 102 3.08 -10.15 -0.43
CA GLU A 102 2.20 -10.77 -1.43
C GLU A 102 2.43 -12.29 -1.51
N GLN A 103 3.69 -12.71 -1.57
CA GLN A 103 4.03 -14.13 -1.54
C GLN A 103 3.49 -14.80 -0.28
N TYR A 104 3.72 -14.17 0.88
CA TYR A 104 3.22 -14.68 2.16
C TYR A 104 1.70 -14.79 2.20
N PHE A 105 0.97 -13.80 1.67
CA PHE A 105 -0.49 -13.84 1.55
C PHE A 105 -0.94 -15.01 0.67
N ASN A 106 -0.35 -15.16 -0.50
CA ASN A 106 -0.67 -16.23 -1.43
C ASN A 106 -0.42 -17.63 -0.85
N GLU A 107 0.69 -17.82 -0.11
CA GLU A 107 1.01 -19.06 0.61
C GLU A 107 -0.04 -19.40 1.67
N ASN A 108 -0.71 -18.40 2.24
CA ASN A 108 -1.81 -18.56 3.20
C ASN A 108 -3.21 -18.54 2.56
N GLY A 109 -3.31 -18.66 1.23
CA GLY A 109 -4.57 -18.67 0.50
C GLY A 109 -5.29 -17.31 0.51
N LYS A 110 -4.53 -16.21 0.70
CA LYS A 110 -5.04 -14.84 0.70
C LYS A 110 -4.60 -14.11 -0.55
N ARG A 111 -5.35 -13.07 -0.93
CA ARG A 111 -5.03 -12.17 -2.04
C ARG A 111 -4.78 -10.78 -1.51
N LEU A 112 -3.67 -10.19 -1.93
CA LEU A 112 -3.30 -8.84 -1.54
C LEU A 112 -4.19 -7.81 -2.23
N ILE A 113 -4.70 -6.86 -1.44
CA ILE A 113 -5.17 -5.55 -1.92
C ILE A 113 -4.17 -4.51 -1.42
N GLY A 114 -3.87 -3.50 -2.22
CA GLY A 114 -3.04 -2.37 -1.79
C GLY A 114 -3.39 -1.11 -2.55
N TRP A 115 -3.05 0.02 -1.95
CA TRP A 115 -3.17 1.30 -2.61
C TRP A 115 -2.34 1.35 -3.89
N ASP A 116 -2.63 2.24 -4.79
CA ASP A 116 -2.07 2.26 -6.15
C ASP A 116 -0.54 2.38 -6.23
N GLU A 117 0.11 2.80 -5.15
CA GLU A 117 1.57 2.81 -5.02
C GLU A 117 2.21 1.41 -5.13
N ILE A 118 1.46 0.33 -4.91
CA ILE A 118 1.99 -1.03 -5.13
C ILE A 118 2.44 -1.28 -6.57
N LEU A 119 1.95 -0.48 -7.51
CA LEU A 119 2.33 -0.59 -8.92
C LEU A 119 3.72 -0.03 -9.24
N GLN A 120 4.31 0.78 -8.38
CA GLN A 120 5.59 1.46 -8.65
C GLN A 120 6.71 0.48 -9.02
N GLY A 121 6.81 -0.64 -8.30
CA GLY A 121 7.74 -1.72 -8.64
C GLY A 121 7.07 -2.94 -9.28
N GLY A 122 5.78 -2.87 -9.50
CA GLY A 122 4.95 -3.95 -10.00
C GLY A 122 4.50 -4.92 -8.91
N VAL A 123 3.40 -5.57 -9.15
CA VAL A 123 2.84 -6.67 -8.35
C VAL A 123 2.39 -7.78 -9.28
N SER A 124 2.11 -8.96 -8.75
CA SER A 124 1.57 -10.04 -9.57
C SER A 124 0.13 -9.75 -10.01
N PRO A 125 -0.39 -10.40 -11.06
CA PRO A 125 -1.78 -10.26 -11.47
C PRO A 125 -2.80 -10.71 -10.41
N THR A 126 -2.36 -11.39 -9.34
CA THR A 126 -3.25 -11.81 -8.25
C THR A 126 -3.59 -10.69 -7.27
N ALA A 127 -2.78 -9.62 -7.24
CA ALA A 127 -3.03 -8.46 -6.40
C ALA A 127 -4.14 -7.58 -6.98
N THR A 128 -4.95 -6.99 -6.11
CA THR A 128 -5.96 -5.99 -6.45
C THR A 128 -5.45 -4.59 -6.10
N VAL A 129 -5.58 -3.66 -7.02
CA VAL A 129 -5.14 -2.27 -6.87
C VAL A 129 -6.32 -1.42 -6.42
N MET A 130 -6.20 -0.73 -5.29
CA MET A 130 -7.13 0.33 -4.88
C MET A 130 -6.59 1.67 -5.35
N TRP A 131 -7.23 2.27 -6.36
CA TRP A 131 -6.81 3.53 -6.93
C TRP A 131 -7.44 4.71 -6.18
N TRP A 132 -6.62 5.46 -5.44
CA TRP A 132 -7.07 6.62 -4.65
C TRP A 132 -6.53 7.97 -5.16
N GLN A 133 -5.39 7.96 -5.82
CA GLN A 133 -4.71 9.17 -6.32
C GLN A 133 -5.40 9.69 -7.57
N SER A 134 -6.48 10.45 -7.42
CA SER A 134 -7.34 10.95 -8.52
C SER A 134 -6.57 11.67 -9.65
N TYR A 135 -5.38 12.20 -9.34
CA TYR A 135 -4.50 12.86 -10.31
C TYR A 135 -3.68 11.88 -11.16
N GLU A 136 -3.54 10.61 -10.72
CA GLU A 136 -2.77 9.56 -11.42
C GLU A 136 -3.69 8.64 -12.25
N LYS A 137 -4.35 9.23 -13.26
CA LYS A 137 -5.39 8.55 -14.06
C LYS A 137 -4.90 7.33 -14.85
N GLU A 138 -3.63 7.32 -15.22
CA GLU A 138 -3.03 6.19 -15.97
C GLU A 138 -2.84 4.92 -15.12
N VAL A 139 -2.96 5.02 -13.81
CA VAL A 139 -2.84 3.88 -12.89
C VAL A 139 -3.86 2.80 -13.23
N VAL A 140 -5.12 3.15 -13.41
CA VAL A 140 -6.20 2.21 -13.73
C VAL A 140 -5.89 1.43 -15.01
N LYS A 141 -5.53 2.15 -16.08
CA LYS A 141 -5.18 1.52 -17.37
C LYS A 141 -3.96 0.61 -17.26
N LYS A 142 -2.94 1.05 -16.51
CA LYS A 142 -1.73 0.25 -16.25
C LYS A 142 -2.05 -1.03 -15.47
N SER A 143 -2.92 -0.94 -14.47
CA SER A 143 -3.37 -2.10 -13.69
C SER A 143 -4.08 -3.13 -14.58
N ILE A 144 -5.06 -2.68 -15.35
CA ILE A 144 -5.80 -3.53 -16.28
C ILE A 144 -4.86 -4.17 -17.30
N ALA A 145 -3.95 -3.40 -17.90
CA ALA A 145 -2.99 -3.92 -18.87
C ALA A 145 -2.03 -4.97 -18.29
N ARG A 146 -1.80 -4.96 -16.97
CA ARG A 146 -1.00 -5.95 -16.25
C ARG A 146 -1.80 -7.17 -15.80
N GLY A 147 -3.12 -7.14 -15.96
CA GLY A 147 -4.02 -8.21 -15.51
C GLY A 147 -4.52 -8.05 -14.08
N ASN A 148 -4.19 -6.95 -13.41
CA ASN A 148 -4.67 -6.71 -12.05
C ASN A 148 -6.13 -6.28 -12.04
N SER A 149 -6.88 -6.70 -11.02
CA SER A 149 -8.17 -6.13 -10.69
C SER A 149 -8.02 -4.75 -10.02
N VAL A 150 -9.03 -3.90 -10.16
CA VAL A 150 -9.01 -2.53 -9.65
C VAL A 150 -10.27 -2.23 -8.85
N ILE A 151 -10.12 -1.55 -7.72
CA ILE A 151 -11.19 -0.89 -6.96
C ILE A 151 -10.95 0.61 -7.05
N LEU A 152 -11.99 1.37 -7.36
CA LEU A 152 -11.90 2.80 -7.59
C LEU A 152 -12.25 3.56 -6.30
N CYS A 153 -11.29 4.29 -5.74
CA CYS A 153 -11.43 5.07 -4.50
C CYS A 153 -10.90 6.49 -4.67
N PRO A 154 -11.25 7.22 -5.76
CA PRO A 154 -10.62 8.51 -6.01
C PRO A 154 -10.91 9.51 -4.89
N ASN A 155 -9.84 10.01 -4.27
CA ASN A 155 -9.91 10.82 -3.06
C ASN A 155 -10.68 12.13 -3.20
N TYR A 156 -10.67 12.75 -4.40
CA TYR A 156 -11.43 13.99 -4.61
C TYR A 156 -12.94 13.78 -4.73
N ASP A 157 -13.37 12.57 -5.06
CA ASP A 157 -14.77 12.31 -5.40
C ASP A 157 -15.49 11.47 -4.34
N PHE A 158 -14.79 10.54 -3.66
CA PHE A 158 -15.42 9.58 -2.76
C PHE A 158 -15.00 9.67 -1.29
N TYR A 159 -13.92 10.39 -0.95
CA TYR A 159 -13.57 10.56 0.45
C TYR A 159 -14.58 11.44 1.16
N LEU A 160 -15.27 10.89 2.17
CA LEU A 160 -16.29 11.56 2.97
C LEU A 160 -15.71 12.12 4.29
N ASP A 161 -14.42 12.28 4.38
CA ASP A 161 -13.67 12.70 5.55
C ASP A 161 -13.45 14.22 5.66
N TYR A 162 -13.96 14.98 4.69
CA TYR A 162 -13.92 16.44 4.73
C TYR A 162 -14.89 17.00 5.77
N SER A 163 -14.41 17.93 6.63
CA SER A 163 -15.23 18.55 7.65
C SER A 163 -16.45 19.30 7.04
N GLU A 164 -17.61 19.21 7.68
CA GLU A 164 -18.85 19.86 7.26
C GLU A 164 -18.77 21.40 7.18
N LEU A 165 -17.74 22.01 7.77
CA LEU A 165 -17.51 23.44 7.79
C LEU A 165 -16.76 23.92 6.53
N GLY A 166 -17.43 23.93 5.38
CA GLY A 166 -17.04 24.75 4.24
C GLY A 166 -16.40 24.07 3.04
N GLN A 167 -16.32 22.75 3.01
CA GLN A 167 -15.96 22.02 1.79
C GLN A 167 -17.09 21.05 1.45
N SER A 168 -17.71 21.26 0.29
CA SER A 168 -18.72 20.35 -0.24
C SER A 168 -18.11 18.96 -0.42
N THR A 169 -18.80 17.94 0.07
CA THR A 169 -18.63 16.58 -0.43
C THR A 169 -18.77 16.65 -1.95
N ARG A 170 -17.70 16.36 -2.66
CA ARG A 170 -17.63 16.56 -4.12
C ARG A 170 -18.28 15.42 -4.92
N LEU A 171 -19.14 14.62 -4.30
CA LEU A 171 -19.98 13.68 -5.02
C LEU A 171 -20.92 14.47 -5.94
N SER A 172 -20.46 14.74 -7.15
CA SER A 172 -21.30 15.25 -8.20
C SER A 172 -21.60 14.16 -9.21
N CYS A 173 -22.80 14.17 -9.79
CA CYS A 173 -23.09 13.29 -10.94
C CYS A 173 -22.11 13.50 -12.11
N GLU A 174 -21.45 14.65 -12.18
CA GLU A 174 -20.42 14.96 -13.16
C GLU A 174 -19.14 14.18 -12.90
N SER A 175 -18.73 13.98 -11.64
CA SER A 175 -17.58 13.17 -11.28
C SER A 175 -17.77 11.71 -11.69
N VAL A 176 -18.95 11.17 -11.48
CA VAL A 176 -19.31 9.80 -11.87
C VAL A 176 -19.31 9.64 -13.40
N SER A 177 -19.80 10.64 -14.16
CA SER A 177 -19.84 10.58 -15.63
C SER A 177 -18.45 10.77 -16.27
N LEU A 178 -17.52 11.47 -15.60
CA LEU A 178 -16.13 11.59 -16.04
C LEU A 178 -15.41 10.23 -15.99
N TRP A 179 -15.83 9.33 -15.14
CA TRP A 179 -15.23 8.01 -15.02
C TRP A 179 -15.56 7.08 -16.18
N ASP A 180 -16.76 7.15 -16.70
CA ASP A 180 -17.15 6.42 -17.93
C ASP A 180 -16.22 6.77 -19.10
N SER A 181 -15.68 7.98 -19.13
CA SER A 181 -14.75 8.42 -20.18
C SER A 181 -13.28 8.07 -19.89
N LEU A 182 -12.91 7.81 -18.63
CA LEU A 182 -11.53 7.54 -18.20
C LEU A 182 -11.25 6.05 -18.05
N ILE A 183 -12.28 5.25 -17.86
CA ILE A 183 -12.22 3.86 -17.51
C ILE A 183 -13.05 3.14 -18.58
N ASP A 184 -12.47 2.13 -19.18
CA ASP A 184 -13.29 1.18 -19.93
C ASP A 184 -14.21 0.48 -18.94
N SER A 185 -15.39 1.07 -18.73
CA SER A 185 -16.41 0.62 -17.76
C SER A 185 -16.92 -0.80 -18.03
N GLN A 186 -16.50 -1.39 -19.15
CA GLN A 186 -16.79 -2.78 -19.51
C GLN A 186 -15.69 -3.76 -19.09
N SER A 187 -14.61 -3.28 -18.47
CA SER A 187 -13.56 -4.17 -18.00
C SER A 187 -14.03 -4.98 -16.79
N GLU A 188 -14.07 -6.30 -16.92
CA GLU A 188 -14.35 -7.23 -15.82
C GLU A 188 -13.33 -7.12 -14.66
N GLN A 189 -12.21 -6.44 -14.89
CA GLN A 189 -11.18 -6.21 -13.88
C GLN A 189 -11.52 -5.06 -12.93
N ILE A 190 -12.50 -4.21 -13.24
CA ILE A 190 -12.99 -3.19 -12.31
C ILE A 190 -14.02 -3.84 -11.40
N LEU A 191 -13.62 -4.09 -10.15
CA LEU A 191 -14.43 -4.83 -9.18
C LEU A 191 -15.51 -3.96 -8.53
N GLY A 192 -15.27 -2.66 -8.41
CA GLY A 192 -16.21 -1.75 -7.76
C GLY A 192 -15.60 -0.41 -7.42
N VAL A 193 -16.31 0.30 -6.58
CA VAL A 193 -16.02 1.68 -6.12
C VAL A 193 -16.14 1.70 -4.61
N GLU A 194 -15.28 2.46 -3.94
CA GLU A 194 -15.32 2.71 -2.50
C GLU A 194 -15.17 4.19 -2.18
#